data_64625d08447b00402169ab3a13082e0b
#
_entry.id   64625d08447b00402169ab3a13082e0b
#
_cell.length_a   1.000
_cell.length_b   1.000
_cell.length_c   1.000
_cell.angle_alpha   90.00
_cell.angle_beta   90.00
_cell.angle_gamma   90.00
#
_symmetry.space_group_name_H-M   'P 1'
#
loop_
_entity.id
_entity.type
_entity.pdbx_description
1 polymer ?
#
loop_
_entity_poly.entity_id
_entity_poly.type
_entity_poly.pdbx_seq_one_letter_code
_entity_poly.pdbx_strand_id
1 'polypeptide(L)'
;RIIRYIGENITKKEPTRRAIEWEEKARKKGEGLVYIFDLNKRYDLDGNVPNNPAKYVNHSCDPNCEAVNYDGEIWIVAMRDIKAGEELGFDYGYDIQHFMDHPCRCGAKGCVGYIVSRDYWPKLKKLLKKKKQAEKDAEKKAAKAEKQAAKKKKAVKEKKAAKKKKRATSKKKS
;
A
#
# COMPACT_ATOMS: atom_id res chain seq x y z
N ARG A 1 -29.21 -10.38 -2.15
CA ARG A 1 -28.48 -9.79 -3.31
C ARG A 1 -28.90 -8.33 -3.44
N ILE A 2 -27.93 -7.44 -3.61
CA ILE A 2 -28.19 -6.00 -3.76
C ILE A 2 -28.13 -5.64 -5.24
N ILE A 3 -26.99 -5.90 -5.89
CA ILE A 3 -26.75 -5.52 -7.28
C ILE A 3 -25.81 -6.51 -7.95
N ARG A 4 -26.06 -6.79 -9.24
CA ARG A 4 -25.17 -7.58 -10.06
C ARG A 4 -24.00 -6.73 -10.54
N TYR A 5 -22.80 -7.28 -10.44
CA TYR A 5 -21.60 -6.69 -11.03
C TYR A 5 -21.50 -7.18 -12.48
N ILE A 6 -21.67 -6.29 -13.43
CA ILE A 6 -21.66 -6.61 -14.85
C ILE A 6 -20.39 -6.13 -15.53
N GLY A 7 -19.96 -6.79 -16.59
CA GLY A 7 -18.74 -6.46 -17.27
C GLY A 7 -18.53 -7.27 -18.54
N GLU A 8 -17.34 -7.10 -19.11
CA GLU A 8 -16.86 -7.86 -20.27
C GLU A 8 -16.09 -9.09 -19.76
N ASN A 9 -16.41 -10.27 -20.31
CA ASN A 9 -15.60 -11.45 -20.07
C ASN A 9 -14.30 -11.37 -20.87
N ILE A 10 -13.17 -11.31 -20.17
CA ILE A 10 -11.84 -11.24 -20.76
C ILE A 10 -11.05 -12.51 -20.44
N THR A 11 -10.20 -12.96 -21.37
CA THR A 11 -9.38 -14.15 -21.14
C THR A 11 -8.30 -13.89 -20.09
N LYS A 12 -7.88 -14.91 -19.34
CA LYS A 12 -6.83 -14.80 -18.31
C LYS A 12 -5.49 -14.21 -18.78
N LYS A 13 -5.27 -14.04 -20.08
CA LYS A 13 -4.08 -13.39 -20.65
C LYS A 13 -4.21 -11.87 -20.72
N GLU A 14 -5.44 -11.33 -20.71
CA GLU A 14 -5.72 -9.90 -20.86
C GLU A 14 -5.69 -9.09 -19.56
N PRO A 15 -6.05 -9.64 -18.36
CA PRO A 15 -6.21 -8.83 -17.15
C PRO A 15 -4.94 -8.07 -16.78
N THR A 16 -3.77 -8.72 -16.91
CA THR A 16 -2.49 -8.08 -16.55
C THR A 16 -2.23 -6.84 -17.42
N ARG A 17 -2.50 -6.89 -18.71
CA ARG A 17 -2.31 -5.75 -19.61
C ARG A 17 -3.29 -4.62 -19.27
N ARG A 18 -4.57 -4.96 -19.10
CA ARG A 18 -5.61 -3.99 -18.75
C ARG A 18 -5.36 -3.40 -17.36
N ALA A 19 -4.99 -4.21 -16.37
CA ALA A 19 -4.65 -3.73 -15.03
C ALA A 19 -3.50 -2.73 -15.06
N ILE A 20 -2.42 -3.00 -15.79
CA ILE A 20 -1.29 -2.08 -15.94
C ILE A 20 -1.73 -0.75 -16.58
N GLU A 21 -2.51 -0.81 -17.67
CA GLU A 21 -3.03 0.40 -18.31
C GLU A 21 -3.93 1.22 -17.39
N TRP A 22 -4.75 0.56 -16.56
CA TRP A 22 -5.62 1.21 -15.57
C TRP A 22 -4.83 1.80 -14.41
N GLU A 23 -3.85 1.07 -13.89
CA GLU A 23 -2.98 1.56 -12.81
C GLU A 23 -2.16 2.77 -13.25
N GLU A 24 -1.65 2.79 -14.47
CA GLU A 24 -0.95 3.96 -15.03
C GLU A 24 -1.88 5.17 -15.15
N LYS A 25 -3.11 4.97 -15.63
CA LYS A 25 -4.13 6.03 -15.72
C LYS A 25 -4.55 6.52 -14.34
N ALA A 26 -4.74 5.59 -13.39
CA ALA A 26 -5.10 5.87 -12.00
C ALA A 26 -4.01 6.67 -11.28
N ARG A 27 -2.74 6.29 -11.45
CA ARG A 27 -1.60 6.99 -10.87
C ARG A 27 -1.52 8.43 -11.32
N LYS A 28 -1.83 8.72 -12.59
CA LYS A 28 -1.89 10.08 -13.13
C LYS A 28 -3.04 10.90 -12.57
N LYS A 29 -4.16 10.26 -12.18
CA LYS A 29 -5.37 10.91 -11.65
C LYS A 29 -5.51 10.85 -10.13
N GLY A 30 -4.67 10.06 -9.43
CA GLY A 30 -4.77 9.83 -7.99
C GLY A 30 -5.98 8.95 -7.60
N GLU A 31 -6.50 8.15 -8.52
CA GLU A 31 -7.67 7.28 -8.35
C GLU A 31 -7.25 5.80 -8.40
N GLY A 32 -7.89 4.93 -7.63
CA GLY A 32 -7.73 3.48 -7.75
C GLY A 32 -8.74 2.94 -8.75
N LEU A 33 -8.27 2.36 -9.86
CA LEU A 33 -9.14 1.96 -10.98
C LEU A 33 -8.91 0.50 -11.39
N VAL A 34 -9.14 -0.46 -10.47
CA VAL A 34 -9.14 -1.88 -10.83
C VAL A 34 -10.54 -2.44 -10.66
N TYR A 35 -11.14 -2.87 -11.76
CA TYR A 35 -12.52 -3.33 -11.85
C TYR A 35 -12.63 -4.78 -12.30
N ILE A 36 -11.56 -5.59 -12.08
CA ILE A 36 -11.46 -6.95 -12.60
C ILE A 36 -11.74 -7.95 -11.48
N PHE A 37 -12.70 -8.85 -11.74
CA PHE A 37 -12.99 -10.00 -10.88
C PHE A 37 -12.50 -11.29 -11.53
N ASP A 38 -11.93 -12.19 -10.74
CA ASP A 38 -11.73 -13.58 -11.13
C ASP A 38 -13.10 -14.24 -11.29
N LEU A 39 -13.43 -14.65 -12.51
CA LEU A 39 -14.73 -15.25 -12.81
C LEU A 39 -14.64 -16.77 -12.76
N ASN A 40 -13.64 -17.35 -13.42
CA ASN A 40 -13.40 -18.80 -13.48
C ASN A 40 -11.99 -19.10 -14.04
N LYS A 41 -11.68 -20.39 -14.29
CA LYS A 41 -10.37 -20.81 -14.80
C LYS A 41 -9.99 -20.23 -16.18
N ARG A 42 -10.94 -19.75 -16.97
CA ARG A 42 -10.73 -19.25 -18.35
C ARG A 42 -10.85 -17.74 -18.47
N TYR A 43 -11.73 -17.15 -17.67
CA TYR A 43 -12.15 -15.77 -17.83
C TYR A 43 -12.07 -15.00 -16.52
N ASP A 44 -11.79 -13.72 -16.66
CA ASP A 44 -12.03 -12.69 -15.68
C ASP A 44 -13.17 -11.77 -16.17
N LEU A 45 -13.78 -11.03 -15.27
CA LEU A 45 -14.82 -10.06 -15.56
C LEU A 45 -14.26 -8.66 -15.41
N ASP A 46 -14.15 -7.90 -16.51
CA ASP A 46 -13.78 -6.49 -16.49
C ASP A 46 -15.04 -5.64 -16.35
N GLY A 47 -15.27 -5.13 -15.15
CA GLY A 47 -16.44 -4.32 -14.81
C GLY A 47 -16.36 -2.86 -15.23
N ASN A 48 -15.32 -2.45 -15.95
CA ASN A 48 -15.22 -1.07 -16.40
C ASN A 48 -16.05 -0.77 -17.64
N VAL A 49 -17.32 -1.06 -17.53
CA VAL A 49 -18.33 -0.75 -18.54
C VAL A 49 -19.26 0.36 -18.06
N PRO A 50 -19.86 1.17 -18.97
CA PRO A 50 -20.69 2.31 -18.59
C PRO A 50 -21.92 1.93 -17.75
N ASN A 51 -22.53 0.78 -18.04
CA ASN A 51 -23.76 0.30 -17.43
C ASN A 51 -23.55 -0.57 -16.19
N ASN A 52 -22.37 -0.53 -15.55
CA ASN A 52 -22.09 -1.21 -14.30
C ASN A 52 -22.02 -0.25 -13.11
N PRO A 53 -23.13 0.08 -12.44
CA PRO A 53 -23.09 0.94 -11.25
C PRO A 53 -22.39 0.27 -10.05
N ALA A 54 -22.36 -1.07 -10.00
CA ALA A 54 -21.70 -1.81 -8.94
C ALA A 54 -20.16 -1.58 -8.88
N LYS A 55 -19.55 -1.09 -9.97
CA LYS A 55 -18.10 -0.74 -9.99
C LYS A 55 -17.73 0.41 -9.05
N TYR A 56 -18.71 1.19 -8.59
CA TYR A 56 -18.49 2.29 -7.66
C TYR A 56 -18.60 1.89 -6.19
N VAL A 57 -18.89 0.61 -5.89
CA VAL A 57 -18.86 0.11 -4.51
C VAL A 57 -17.41 0.00 -4.06
N ASN A 58 -17.06 0.75 -3.02
CA ASN A 58 -15.68 0.88 -2.55
C ASN A 58 -15.21 -0.32 -1.72
N HIS A 59 -13.88 -0.44 -1.58
CA HIS A 59 -13.29 -1.36 -0.61
C HIS A 59 -13.55 -0.89 0.82
N SER A 60 -13.86 -1.84 1.69
CA SER A 60 -13.88 -1.63 3.13
C SER A 60 -13.12 -2.73 3.87
N CYS A 61 -12.30 -2.32 4.84
CA CYS A 61 -11.70 -3.22 5.81
C CYS A 61 -12.70 -3.73 6.86
N ASP A 62 -13.89 -3.11 6.96
CA ASP A 62 -15.02 -3.56 7.77
C ASP A 62 -16.28 -3.56 6.89
N PRO A 63 -16.37 -4.54 5.96
CA PRO A 63 -17.38 -4.56 4.92
C PRO A 63 -18.75 -4.92 5.46
N ASN A 64 -19.80 -4.33 4.85
CA ASN A 64 -21.20 -4.70 5.04
C ASN A 64 -21.75 -5.54 3.86
N CYS A 65 -20.94 -5.70 2.82
CA CYS A 65 -21.24 -6.51 1.66
C CYS A 65 -20.09 -7.47 1.35
N GLU A 66 -20.38 -8.46 0.54
CA GLU A 66 -19.42 -9.37 -0.08
C GLU A 66 -19.71 -9.52 -1.58
N ALA A 67 -18.66 -9.81 -2.36
CA ALA A 67 -18.83 -10.16 -3.77
C ALA A 67 -18.89 -11.67 -3.90
N VAL A 68 -19.97 -12.21 -4.41
CA VAL A 68 -20.24 -13.65 -4.54
C VAL A 68 -20.39 -14.03 -5.99
N ASN A 69 -19.70 -15.08 -6.41
CA ASN A 69 -19.82 -15.67 -7.73
C ASN A 69 -20.91 -16.77 -7.71
N TYR A 70 -22.02 -16.52 -8.37
CA TYR A 70 -23.08 -17.52 -8.61
C TYR A 70 -23.02 -17.96 -10.06
N ASP A 71 -22.40 -19.10 -10.31
CA ASP A 71 -22.32 -19.74 -11.63
C ASP A 71 -21.85 -18.81 -12.77
N GLY A 72 -20.85 -17.96 -12.48
CA GLY A 72 -20.31 -17.01 -13.46
C GLY A 72 -20.96 -15.63 -13.43
N GLU A 73 -21.85 -15.37 -12.51
CA GLU A 73 -22.41 -14.06 -12.23
C GLU A 73 -21.86 -13.52 -10.89
N ILE A 74 -21.22 -12.37 -10.91
CA ILE A 74 -20.77 -11.70 -9.69
C ILE A 74 -21.91 -10.83 -9.15
N TRP A 75 -22.24 -11.03 -7.89
CA TRP A 75 -23.24 -10.25 -7.17
C TRP A 75 -22.64 -9.61 -5.92
N ILE A 76 -22.97 -8.37 -5.69
CA ILE A 76 -22.76 -7.72 -4.38
C ILE A 76 -23.93 -8.11 -3.48
N VAL A 77 -23.61 -8.74 -2.37
CA VAL A 77 -24.58 -9.32 -1.43
C VAL A 77 -24.38 -8.68 -0.06
N ALA A 78 -25.47 -8.32 0.60
CA ALA A 78 -25.41 -7.82 1.97
C ALA A 78 -25.01 -8.95 2.93
N MET A 79 -24.09 -8.69 3.83
CA MET A 79 -23.66 -9.58 4.91
C MET A 79 -24.50 -9.38 6.19
N ARG A 80 -25.24 -8.28 6.27
CA ARG A 80 -26.13 -7.90 7.38
C ARG A 80 -27.19 -6.93 6.88
N ASP A 81 -28.12 -6.56 7.74
CA ASP A 81 -29.03 -5.46 7.45
C ASP A 81 -28.27 -4.15 7.27
N ILE A 82 -28.62 -3.42 6.22
CA ILE A 82 -27.98 -2.17 5.83
C ILE A 82 -29.05 -1.07 5.87
N LYS A 83 -28.78 0.00 6.60
CA LYS A 83 -29.72 1.11 6.73
C LYS A 83 -29.73 1.99 5.49
N ALA A 84 -30.83 2.66 5.24
CA ALA A 84 -30.90 3.66 4.18
C ALA A 84 -29.84 4.76 4.39
N GLY A 85 -29.09 5.09 3.33
CA GLY A 85 -27.99 6.06 3.38
C GLY A 85 -26.65 5.52 3.87
N GLU A 86 -26.58 4.24 4.29
CA GLU A 86 -25.31 3.61 4.64
C GLU A 86 -24.51 3.27 3.38
N GLU A 87 -23.22 3.64 3.35
CA GLU A 87 -22.34 3.31 2.22
C GLU A 87 -22.10 1.82 2.14
N LEU A 88 -22.17 1.28 0.92
CA LEU A 88 -21.85 -0.12 0.64
C LEU A 88 -20.35 -0.29 0.49
N GLY A 89 -19.80 -1.32 1.10
CA GLY A 89 -18.39 -1.67 0.96
C GLY A 89 -18.15 -3.16 1.05
N PHE A 90 -17.21 -3.66 0.26
CA PHE A 90 -16.80 -5.07 0.30
C PHE A 90 -15.28 -5.21 0.33
N ASP A 91 -14.79 -6.38 0.76
CA ASP A 91 -13.37 -6.70 0.68
C ASP A 91 -13.00 -7.01 -0.78
N TYR A 92 -12.09 -6.24 -1.36
CA TYR A 92 -11.65 -6.44 -2.75
C TYR A 92 -10.85 -7.74 -2.94
N GLY A 93 -10.44 -8.40 -1.86
CA GLY A 93 -9.78 -9.69 -1.92
C GLY A 93 -8.36 -9.67 -2.51
N TYR A 94 -7.68 -8.52 -2.50
CA TYR A 94 -6.35 -8.39 -3.09
C TYR A 94 -5.32 -9.29 -2.43
N ASP A 95 -4.39 -9.79 -3.26
CA ASP A 95 -3.24 -10.54 -2.79
C ASP A 95 -2.26 -9.66 -1.99
N ILE A 96 -1.44 -10.29 -1.17
CA ILE A 96 -0.47 -9.61 -0.33
C ILE A 96 0.83 -9.20 -1.06
N GLN A 97 1.05 -9.67 -2.29
CA GLN A 97 2.36 -9.51 -2.95
C GLN A 97 2.71 -8.04 -3.20
N HIS A 98 1.74 -7.24 -3.65
CA HIS A 98 1.91 -5.83 -4.01
C HIS A 98 1.14 -4.89 -3.08
N PHE A 99 0.92 -5.27 -1.83
CA PHE A 99 0.06 -4.52 -0.91
C PHE A 99 0.47 -3.06 -0.70
N MET A 100 1.76 -2.74 -0.83
CA MET A 100 2.27 -1.38 -0.65
C MET A 100 1.78 -0.41 -1.75
N ASP A 101 1.41 -0.93 -2.91
CA ASP A 101 0.92 -0.14 -4.04
C ASP A 101 -0.57 0.21 -3.89
N HIS A 102 -1.25 -0.42 -2.92
CA HIS A 102 -2.68 -0.28 -2.68
C HIS A 102 -3.00 0.24 -1.26
N PRO A 103 -2.68 1.51 -0.95
CA PRO A 103 -3.00 2.09 0.36
C PRO A 103 -4.52 2.19 0.54
N CYS A 104 -5.03 1.73 1.69
CA CYS A 104 -6.45 1.80 2.04
C CYS A 104 -6.78 3.09 2.78
N ARG A 105 -7.90 3.73 2.39
CA ARG A 105 -8.46 4.94 2.99
C ARG A 105 -9.91 4.78 3.41
N CYS A 106 -10.36 3.54 3.68
CA CYS A 106 -11.77 3.25 3.98
C CYS A 106 -12.29 3.86 5.30
N GLY A 107 -11.42 4.37 6.15
CA GLY A 107 -11.81 4.98 7.43
C GLY A 107 -12.31 4.01 8.51
N ALA A 108 -12.41 2.72 8.23
CA ALA A 108 -12.86 1.73 9.21
C ALA A 108 -11.91 1.68 10.44
N LYS A 109 -12.49 1.54 11.64
CA LYS A 109 -11.74 1.49 12.91
C LYS A 109 -10.67 0.39 12.94
N GLY A 110 -10.92 -0.74 12.27
CA GLY A 110 -10.01 -1.87 12.16
C GLY A 110 -9.13 -1.87 10.91
N CYS A 111 -9.09 -0.74 10.16
CA CYS A 111 -8.35 -0.65 8.91
C CYS A 111 -6.86 -0.99 9.09
N VAL A 112 -6.35 -1.88 8.25
CA VAL A 112 -4.93 -2.31 8.25
C VAL A 112 -4.02 -1.39 7.43
N GLY A 113 -4.58 -0.33 6.83
CA GLY A 113 -3.84 0.67 6.04
C GLY A 113 -3.59 0.28 4.58
N TYR A 114 -3.98 -0.92 4.16
CA TYR A 114 -3.79 -1.43 2.82
C TYR A 114 -5.00 -2.23 2.35
N ILE A 115 -5.26 -2.25 1.03
CA ILE A 115 -6.27 -3.09 0.40
C ILE A 115 -5.67 -4.48 0.21
N VAL A 116 -5.99 -5.37 1.13
CA VAL A 116 -5.52 -6.77 1.15
C VAL A 116 -6.62 -7.64 1.75
N SER A 117 -6.89 -8.78 1.13
CA SER A 117 -7.86 -9.76 1.66
C SER A 117 -7.64 -10.02 3.15
N ARG A 118 -8.73 -10.12 3.89
CA ARG A 118 -8.73 -10.41 5.33
C ARG A 118 -7.94 -11.68 5.68
N ASP A 119 -7.90 -12.65 4.80
CA ASP A 119 -7.15 -13.90 4.97
C ASP A 119 -5.65 -13.66 5.16
N TYR A 120 -5.13 -12.59 4.54
CA TYR A 120 -3.72 -12.22 4.63
C TYR A 120 -3.39 -11.28 5.81
N TRP A 121 -4.36 -10.78 6.57
CA TRP A 121 -4.10 -9.83 7.65
C TRP A 121 -3.10 -10.30 8.71
N PRO A 122 -3.12 -11.58 9.17
CA PRO A 122 -2.11 -12.05 10.11
C PRO A 122 -0.69 -11.96 9.55
N LYS A 123 -0.52 -12.28 8.26
CA LYS A 123 0.75 -12.19 7.53
C LYS A 123 1.15 -10.73 7.32
N LEU A 124 0.23 -9.88 6.88
CA LEU A 124 0.42 -8.44 6.69
C LEU A 124 0.90 -7.76 7.99
N LYS A 125 0.23 -8.00 9.12
CA LYS A 125 0.62 -7.44 10.43
C LYS A 125 2.05 -7.83 10.82
N LYS A 126 2.46 -9.09 10.55
CA LYS A 126 3.83 -9.54 10.78
C LYS A 126 4.84 -8.81 9.90
N LEU A 127 4.53 -8.62 8.61
CA LEU A 127 5.38 -7.90 7.66
C LEU A 127 5.56 -6.43 8.05
N LEU A 128 4.47 -5.74 8.38
CA LEU A 128 4.48 -4.35 8.83
C LEU A 128 5.29 -4.17 10.12
N LYS A 129 5.15 -5.09 11.08
CA LYS A 129 5.95 -5.08 12.32
C LYS A 129 7.45 -5.22 12.04
N LYS A 130 7.84 -6.15 11.16
CA LYS A 130 9.23 -6.34 10.74
C LYS A 130 9.78 -5.10 10.04
N LYS A 131 9.01 -4.50 9.11
CA LYS A 131 9.40 -3.28 8.41
C LYS A 131 9.64 -2.13 9.38
N LYS A 132 8.70 -1.88 10.29
CA LYS A 132 8.82 -0.83 11.32
C LYS A 132 10.04 -1.04 12.24
N GLN A 133 10.36 -2.30 12.57
CA GLN A 133 11.55 -2.61 13.36
C GLN A 133 12.84 -2.33 12.56
N ALA A 134 12.91 -2.75 11.31
CA ALA A 134 14.06 -2.50 10.44
C ALA A 134 14.31 -0.99 10.22
N GLU A 135 13.24 -0.21 10.04
CA GLU A 135 13.31 1.25 9.93
C GLU A 135 13.91 1.88 11.20
N LYS A 136 13.42 1.49 12.38
CA LYS A 136 13.98 1.96 13.66
C LYS A 136 15.43 1.59 13.85
N ASP A 137 15.83 0.40 13.44
CA ASP A 137 17.22 -0.05 13.56
C ASP A 137 18.12 0.69 12.57
N ALA A 138 17.63 0.98 11.35
CA ALA A 138 18.33 1.82 10.37
C ALA A 138 18.52 3.26 10.87
N GLU A 139 17.48 3.87 11.43
CA GLU A 139 17.56 5.21 12.03
C GLU A 139 18.59 5.27 13.19
N LYS A 140 18.55 4.29 14.09
CA LYS A 140 19.54 4.20 15.20
C LYS A 140 20.96 4.05 14.68
N LYS A 141 21.18 3.26 13.63
CA LYS A 141 22.49 3.06 13.00
C LYS A 141 22.97 4.35 12.34
N ALA A 142 22.09 5.06 11.63
CA ALA A 142 22.40 6.33 11.00
C ALA A 142 22.78 7.41 12.04
N ALA A 143 21.99 7.56 13.11
CA ALA A 143 22.28 8.49 14.20
C ALA A 143 23.61 8.18 14.92
N LYS A 144 23.93 6.90 15.09
CA LYS A 144 25.21 6.48 15.68
C LYS A 144 26.40 6.81 14.77
N ALA A 145 26.24 6.59 13.47
CA ALA A 145 27.26 6.92 12.47
C ALA A 145 27.53 8.44 12.40
N GLU A 146 26.46 9.24 12.43
CA GLU A 146 26.57 10.71 12.44
C GLU A 146 27.30 11.23 13.68
N LYS A 147 26.96 10.72 14.88
CA LYS A 147 27.67 11.06 16.13
C LYS A 147 29.15 10.71 16.08
N GLN A 148 29.51 9.54 15.47
CA GLN A 148 30.91 9.16 15.30
C GLN A 148 31.65 10.06 14.30
N ALA A 149 31.00 10.43 13.19
CA ALA A 149 31.55 11.35 12.20
C ALA A 149 31.80 12.75 12.81
N ALA A 150 30.85 13.26 13.61
CA ALA A 150 31.01 14.53 14.32
C ALA A 150 32.18 14.51 15.32
N LYS A 151 32.31 13.42 16.10
CA LYS A 151 33.48 13.25 17.01
C LYS A 151 34.84 13.23 16.26
N LYS A 152 34.91 12.51 15.12
CA LYS A 152 36.11 12.48 14.28
C LYS A 152 36.47 13.87 13.72
N LYS A 153 35.45 14.61 13.22
CA LYS A 153 35.66 16.00 12.72
C LYS A 153 36.16 16.91 13.81
N LYS A 154 35.63 16.84 15.03
CA LYS A 154 36.08 17.65 16.19
C LYS A 154 37.53 17.32 16.56
N ALA A 155 37.91 16.04 16.67
CA ALA A 155 39.27 15.62 16.97
C ALA A 155 40.30 16.07 15.91
N VAL A 156 39.90 16.03 14.63
CA VAL A 156 40.75 16.54 13.53
C VAL A 156 40.96 18.06 13.64
N LYS A 157 39.89 18.81 13.97
CA LYS A 157 39.95 20.26 14.13
C LYS A 157 40.84 20.67 15.31
N GLU A 158 40.76 19.96 16.44
CA GLU A 158 41.61 20.16 17.62
C GLU A 158 43.11 19.87 17.34
N LYS A 159 43.40 18.75 16.64
CA LYS A 159 44.78 18.41 16.22
C LYS A 159 45.39 19.47 15.28
N LYS A 160 44.59 20.00 14.32
CA LYS A 160 45.03 21.10 13.44
C LYS A 160 45.30 22.39 14.21
N ALA A 161 44.45 22.74 15.16
CA ALA A 161 44.63 23.94 16.00
C ALA A 161 45.89 23.81 16.91
N ALA A 162 46.11 22.66 17.53
CA ALA A 162 47.33 22.41 18.33
C ALA A 162 48.61 22.48 17.50
N LYS A 163 48.60 21.95 16.27
CA LYS A 163 49.74 22.02 15.35
C LYS A 163 50.06 23.48 14.91
N LYS A 164 49.00 24.31 14.71
CA LYS A 164 49.14 25.73 14.38
C LYS A 164 49.74 26.53 15.55
N LYS A 165 49.32 26.27 16.79
CA LYS A 165 49.89 26.89 18.00
C LYS A 165 51.38 26.54 18.19
N LYS A 166 51.76 25.26 18.03
CA LYS A 166 53.18 24.84 18.13
C LYS A 166 54.08 25.49 17.06
N ARG A 167 53.59 25.69 15.83
CA ARG A 167 54.35 26.41 14.77
C ARG A 167 54.49 27.91 15.05
N ALA A 168 53.52 28.55 15.69
CA ALA A 168 53.58 29.98 16.05
C ALA A 168 54.58 30.23 17.18
N THR A 169 54.70 29.31 18.15
CA THR A 169 55.61 29.45 19.27
C THR A 169 57.07 29.18 18.85
N SER A 170 57.32 28.30 17.87
CA SER A 170 58.70 28.06 17.38
C SER A 170 59.27 29.22 16.55
N LYS A 171 58.41 29.97 15.84
CA LYS A 171 58.82 31.19 15.08
C LYS A 171 59.10 32.44 15.95
N LYS A 172 58.72 32.46 17.25
CA LYS A 172 59.03 33.56 18.17
C LYS A 172 60.32 33.35 18.97
N LYS A 173 60.98 32.21 18.81
CA LYS A 173 62.27 31.88 19.49
C LYS A 173 63.50 31.91 18.60
N SER A 174 63.32 32.26 17.32
CA SER A 174 64.41 32.59 16.37
C SER A 174 64.38 34.08 16.09
#